data_b3b537df979330c3e0ed4f304e2ea800
#
_entry.id   b3b537df979330c3e0ed4f304e2ea800
#
_cell.length_a   1.000
_cell.length_b   1.000
_cell.length_c   1.000
_cell.angle_alpha   90.00
_cell.angle_beta   90.00
_cell.angle_gamma   90.00
#
_symmetry.space_group_name_H-M   'P 1'
#
loop_
_entity.id
_entity.type
_entity.pdbx_description
1 polymer ?
#
loop_
_entity_poly.entity_id
_entity_poly.type
_entity_poly.pdbx_seq_one_letter_code
_entity_poly.pdbx_strand_id
1 'polypeptide(L)'
;VKLTAHPVLKIPSPEDLKRLTEKLGATEVARILRIREEKILAEKTDPYRHGYEPFHWKDADDIMKQYQEICVLGGNRAGKTEWAAKRVVATMVNIPNAKVWCLHTTSKSSIEMQQNVLWKYLPPEFKTLKKGRVTNIQYSQKNGFSDGTFIFPNGSQCHFLNYAQEKRVIEGGECDIIWCDELVPLDWIETLR
;
A
#
# COMPACT_ATOMS: atom_id res chain seq x y z
N VAL A 1 16.64 -14.08 -10.15
CA VAL A 1 15.56 -14.78 -9.43
C VAL A 1 14.27 -14.38 -10.13
N LYS A 2 13.61 -15.33 -10.86
CA LYS A 2 12.26 -15.09 -11.41
C LYS A 2 11.36 -14.86 -10.21
N LEU A 3 10.83 -13.65 -10.06
CA LEU A 3 9.73 -13.37 -9.14
C LEU A 3 8.60 -14.31 -9.51
N THR A 4 8.43 -15.37 -8.74
CA THR A 4 7.36 -16.34 -8.92
C THR A 4 6.06 -15.61 -8.70
N ALA A 5 5.18 -15.64 -9.71
CA ALA A 5 3.81 -15.20 -9.57
C ALA A 5 3.24 -15.79 -8.27
N HIS A 6 2.46 -14.99 -7.58
CA HIS A 6 1.79 -15.30 -6.31
C HIS A 6 1.30 -16.76 -6.29
N PRO A 7 1.78 -17.62 -5.37
CA PRO A 7 1.52 -19.06 -5.43
C PRO A 7 0.04 -19.42 -5.36
N VAL A 8 -0.81 -18.51 -4.88
CA VAL A 8 -2.26 -18.73 -4.72
C VAL A 8 -3.06 -18.45 -6.00
N LEU A 9 -2.50 -17.74 -6.99
CA LEU A 9 -3.25 -17.27 -8.17
C LEU A 9 -3.21 -18.22 -9.38
N LYS A 10 -2.44 -19.30 -9.34
CA LYS A 10 -2.51 -20.31 -10.43
C LYS A 10 -3.81 -21.07 -10.35
N ILE A 11 -4.70 -20.85 -11.31
CA ILE A 11 -5.87 -21.72 -11.51
C ILE A 11 -5.33 -23.11 -11.84
N PRO A 12 -5.72 -24.18 -11.11
CA PRO A 12 -5.31 -25.54 -11.44
C PRO A 12 -5.74 -25.89 -12.87
N SER A 13 -4.88 -26.56 -13.62
CA SER A 13 -5.26 -27.08 -14.92
C SER A 13 -6.36 -28.15 -14.77
N PRO A 14 -7.12 -28.44 -15.81
CA PRO A 14 -8.09 -29.57 -15.78
C PRO A 14 -7.44 -30.89 -15.37
N GLU A 15 -6.21 -31.12 -15.78
CA GLU A 15 -5.43 -32.31 -15.41
C GLU A 15 -5.06 -32.33 -13.93
N ASP A 16 -4.64 -31.17 -13.36
CA ASP A 16 -4.37 -31.05 -11.93
C ASP A 16 -5.63 -31.30 -11.10
N LEU A 17 -6.77 -30.76 -11.55
CA LEU A 17 -8.07 -30.98 -10.91
C LEU A 17 -8.46 -32.46 -10.93
N LYS A 18 -8.25 -33.15 -12.05
CA LYS A 18 -8.53 -34.58 -12.16
C LYS A 18 -7.66 -35.38 -11.18
N ARG A 19 -6.34 -35.13 -11.14
CA ARG A 19 -5.40 -35.77 -10.21
C ARG A 19 -5.76 -35.52 -8.75
N LEU A 20 -6.15 -34.28 -8.41
CA LEU A 20 -6.58 -33.93 -7.07
C LEU A 20 -7.88 -34.66 -6.70
N THR A 21 -8.83 -34.76 -7.62
CA THR A 21 -10.10 -35.43 -7.39
C THR A 21 -9.91 -36.96 -7.19
N GLU A 22 -9.03 -37.57 -7.95
CA GLU A 22 -8.65 -38.97 -7.77
C GLU A 22 -8.00 -39.24 -6.39
N LYS A 23 -7.21 -38.31 -5.87
CA LYS A 23 -6.50 -38.46 -4.60
C LYS A 23 -7.34 -38.12 -3.36
N LEU A 24 -8.13 -37.07 -3.43
CA LEU A 24 -8.80 -36.47 -2.28
C LEU A 24 -10.33 -36.63 -2.29
N GLY A 25 -10.89 -37.03 -3.42
CA GLY A 25 -12.33 -37.07 -3.64
C GLY A 25 -12.91 -35.70 -4.04
N ALA A 26 -14.03 -35.75 -4.77
CA ALA A 26 -14.65 -34.54 -5.34
C ALA A 26 -15.09 -33.52 -4.29
N THR A 27 -15.61 -33.94 -3.16
CA THR A 27 -16.09 -33.08 -2.07
C THR A 27 -14.95 -32.27 -1.45
N GLU A 28 -13.79 -32.91 -1.19
CA GLU A 28 -12.65 -32.23 -0.62
C GLU A 28 -12.00 -31.25 -1.60
N VAL A 29 -11.92 -31.61 -2.88
CA VAL A 29 -11.46 -30.70 -3.91
C VAL A 29 -12.36 -29.49 -4.03
N ALA A 30 -13.68 -29.67 -4.01
CA ALA A 30 -14.64 -28.55 -4.02
C ALA A 30 -14.44 -27.63 -2.79
N ARG A 31 -14.23 -28.20 -1.61
CA ARG A 31 -13.93 -27.45 -0.39
C ARG A 31 -12.63 -26.60 -0.52
N ILE A 32 -11.57 -27.20 -1.05
CA ILE A 32 -10.28 -26.51 -1.27
C ILE A 32 -10.43 -25.37 -2.27
N LEU A 33 -11.15 -25.58 -3.37
CA LEU A 33 -11.40 -24.58 -4.39
C LEU A 33 -12.19 -23.40 -3.81
N ARG A 34 -13.24 -23.66 -3.03
CA ARG A 34 -14.03 -22.63 -2.36
C ARG A 34 -13.19 -21.77 -1.42
N ILE A 35 -12.39 -22.39 -0.55
CA ILE A 35 -11.48 -21.66 0.36
C ILE A 35 -10.52 -20.77 -0.43
N ARG A 36 -10.04 -21.28 -1.57
CA ARG A 36 -9.15 -20.53 -2.44
C ARG A 36 -9.85 -19.33 -3.08
N GLU A 37 -11.07 -19.50 -3.58
CA GLU A 37 -11.87 -18.41 -4.16
C GLU A 37 -12.16 -17.32 -3.12
N GLU A 38 -12.56 -17.73 -1.92
CA GLU A 38 -12.78 -16.82 -0.79
C GLU A 38 -11.49 -16.01 -0.46
N LYS A 39 -10.34 -16.68 -0.47
CA LYS A 39 -9.05 -16.01 -0.23
C LYS A 39 -8.70 -15.01 -1.35
N ILE A 40 -8.88 -15.40 -2.60
CA ILE A 40 -8.64 -14.51 -3.77
C ILE A 40 -9.58 -13.30 -3.71
N LEU A 41 -10.84 -13.51 -3.35
CA LEU A 41 -11.82 -12.43 -3.19
C LEU A 41 -11.42 -11.49 -2.04
N ALA A 42 -11.01 -12.04 -0.90
CA ALA A 42 -10.54 -11.27 0.24
C ALA A 42 -9.31 -10.41 -0.12
N GLU A 43 -8.32 -10.97 -0.82
CA GLU A 43 -7.15 -10.22 -1.30
C GLU A 43 -7.50 -9.09 -2.28
N LYS A 44 -8.51 -9.29 -3.13
CA LYS A 44 -8.97 -8.25 -4.08
C LYS A 44 -9.76 -7.13 -3.41
N THR A 45 -10.58 -7.48 -2.42
CA THR A 45 -11.46 -6.53 -1.73
C THR A 45 -10.73 -5.75 -0.65
N ASP A 46 -9.86 -6.41 0.11
CA ASP A 46 -9.08 -5.81 1.18
C ASP A 46 -7.62 -6.28 1.14
N PRO A 47 -6.83 -5.76 0.19
CA PRO A 47 -5.42 -6.13 0.07
C PRO A 47 -4.59 -5.67 1.28
N TYR A 48 -5.06 -4.71 2.06
CA TYR A 48 -4.39 -4.29 3.29
C TYR A 48 -4.33 -5.42 4.31
N ARG A 49 -5.48 -6.09 4.59
CA ARG A 49 -5.56 -7.15 5.60
C ARG A 49 -5.23 -8.54 5.06
N HIS A 50 -5.55 -8.80 3.80
CA HIS A 50 -5.49 -10.15 3.21
C HIS A 50 -4.48 -10.28 2.06
N GLY A 51 -3.85 -9.17 1.64
CA GLY A 51 -2.89 -9.17 0.54
C GLY A 51 -1.63 -9.95 0.88
N TYR A 52 -1.09 -10.62 -0.14
CA TYR A 52 0.18 -11.34 -0.01
C TYR A 52 1.33 -10.39 0.35
N GLU A 53 2.13 -10.80 1.33
CA GLU A 53 3.38 -10.14 1.70
C GLU A 53 4.56 -11.05 1.36
N PRO A 54 5.41 -10.65 0.41
CA PRO A 54 6.67 -11.35 0.15
C PRO A 54 7.56 -11.38 1.40
N PHE A 55 8.34 -12.45 1.58
CA PHE A 55 9.17 -12.59 2.78
C PHE A 55 10.16 -11.43 2.98
N HIS A 56 10.70 -10.86 1.91
CA HIS A 56 11.61 -9.72 1.98
C HIS A 56 10.96 -8.42 2.48
N TRP A 57 9.63 -8.34 2.52
CA TRP A 57 8.93 -7.23 3.17
C TRP A 57 9.07 -7.31 4.69
N LYS A 58 9.13 -8.52 5.26
CA LYS A 58 9.38 -8.71 6.70
C LYS A 58 10.76 -8.24 7.10
N ASP A 59 11.76 -8.51 6.26
CA ASP A 59 13.12 -8.02 6.49
C ASP A 59 13.16 -6.48 6.52
N ALA A 60 12.46 -5.82 5.58
CA ALA A 60 12.34 -4.36 5.56
C ALA A 60 11.59 -3.83 6.80
N ASP A 61 10.53 -4.52 7.25
CA ASP A 61 9.79 -4.15 8.46
C ASP A 61 10.65 -4.28 9.71
N ASP A 62 11.47 -5.31 9.81
CA ASP A 62 12.34 -5.52 10.97
C ASP A 62 13.47 -4.48 11.01
N ILE A 63 13.98 -4.04 9.86
CA ILE A 63 14.92 -2.92 9.77
C ILE A 63 14.22 -1.61 10.15
N MET A 64 13.01 -1.36 9.66
CA MET A 64 12.23 -0.15 9.95
C MET A 64 11.94 0.05 11.45
N LYS A 65 11.82 -1.03 12.22
CA LYS A 65 11.66 -0.97 13.68
C LYS A 65 12.92 -0.53 14.42
N GLN A 66 14.10 -0.68 13.80
CA GLN A 66 15.39 -0.43 14.42
C GLN A 66 15.98 0.92 14.04
N TYR A 67 15.60 1.46 12.89
CA TYR A 67 16.20 2.66 12.30
C TYR A 67 15.13 3.68 11.95
N GLN A 68 15.42 4.97 12.18
CA GLN A 68 14.53 6.08 11.82
C GLN A 68 14.49 6.32 10.32
N GLU A 69 15.59 6.07 9.63
CA GLU A 69 15.72 6.23 8.18
C GLU A 69 16.12 4.90 7.54
N ILE A 70 15.41 4.49 6.51
CA ILE A 70 15.76 3.30 5.73
C ILE A 70 15.71 3.62 4.24
N CYS A 71 16.63 3.04 3.49
CA CYS A 71 16.65 3.10 2.05
C CYS A 71 16.35 1.70 1.48
N VAL A 72 15.21 1.56 0.79
CA VAL A 72 14.79 0.30 0.19
C VAL A 72 15.21 0.24 -1.27
N LEU A 73 16.29 -0.48 -1.54
CA LEU A 73 16.79 -0.71 -2.90
C LEU A 73 16.27 -2.03 -3.44
N GLY A 74 15.98 -2.06 -4.72
CA GLY A 74 15.52 -3.28 -5.40
C GLY A 74 15.18 -3.02 -6.86
N GLY A 75 15.17 -4.07 -7.65
CA GLY A 75 14.82 -4.02 -9.07
C GLY A 75 13.38 -3.55 -9.32
N ASN A 76 13.10 -3.25 -10.57
CA ASN A 76 11.73 -2.94 -10.99
C ASN A 76 10.79 -4.11 -10.67
N ARG A 77 9.57 -3.81 -10.23
CA ARG A 77 8.56 -4.79 -9.82
C ARG A 77 8.92 -5.61 -8.57
N ALA A 78 9.89 -5.16 -7.76
CA ALA A 78 10.21 -5.79 -6.48
C ALA A 78 9.16 -5.50 -5.37
N GLY A 79 8.15 -4.68 -5.66
CA GLY A 79 7.07 -4.36 -4.72
C GLY A 79 7.41 -3.26 -3.71
N LYS A 80 8.45 -2.45 -3.94
CA LYS A 80 8.85 -1.36 -3.02
C LYS A 80 7.71 -0.38 -2.73
N THR A 81 7.09 0.15 -3.77
CA THR A 81 5.96 1.09 -3.68
C THR A 81 4.74 0.45 -2.99
N GLU A 82 4.47 -0.82 -3.28
CA GLU A 82 3.39 -1.60 -2.64
C GLU A 82 3.66 -1.79 -1.14
N TRP A 83 4.90 -2.13 -0.77
CA TRP A 83 5.32 -2.25 0.62
C TRP A 83 5.16 -0.93 1.36
N ALA A 84 5.70 0.17 0.80
CA ALA A 84 5.63 1.48 1.43
C ALA A 84 4.17 1.96 1.60
N ALA A 85 3.34 1.81 0.57
CA ALA A 85 1.91 2.15 0.66
C ALA A 85 1.20 1.36 1.77
N LYS A 86 1.49 0.07 1.89
CA LYS A 86 0.90 -0.76 2.96
C LYS A 86 1.37 -0.32 4.34
N ARG A 87 2.64 0.11 4.52
CA ARG A 87 3.16 0.64 5.80
C ARG A 87 2.56 1.99 6.14
N VAL A 88 2.40 2.89 5.17
CA VAL A 88 1.67 4.15 5.36
C VAL A 88 0.24 3.89 5.86
N VAL A 89 -0.50 3.01 5.20
CA VAL A 89 -1.86 2.67 5.63
C VAL A 89 -1.86 2.04 7.02
N ALA A 90 -0.90 1.15 7.32
CA ALA A 90 -0.77 0.52 8.63
C ALA A 90 -0.51 1.55 9.74
N THR A 91 0.37 2.51 9.51
CA THR A 91 0.63 3.62 10.45
C THR A 91 -0.65 4.41 10.71
N MET A 92 -1.35 4.81 9.67
CA MET A 92 -2.59 5.61 9.79
C MET A 92 -3.74 4.84 10.45
N VAL A 93 -3.83 3.53 10.26
CA VAL A 93 -4.88 2.69 10.89
C VAL A 93 -4.60 2.48 12.38
N ASN A 94 -3.34 2.23 12.73
CA ASN A 94 -2.95 1.81 14.07
C ASN A 94 -2.61 2.97 15.02
N ILE A 95 -2.20 4.13 14.49
CA ILE A 95 -1.81 5.30 15.29
C ILE A 95 -2.87 6.39 15.10
N PRO A 96 -3.69 6.70 16.11
CA PRO A 96 -4.64 7.82 16.04
C PRO A 96 -3.91 9.16 15.84
N ASN A 97 -4.49 10.01 15.00
CA ASN A 97 -3.94 11.33 14.64
C ASN A 97 -2.56 11.30 13.98
N ALA A 98 -2.15 10.15 13.43
CA ALA A 98 -0.89 10.04 12.72
C ALA A 98 -0.82 11.03 11.55
N LYS A 99 0.33 11.68 11.39
CA LYS A 99 0.63 12.55 10.27
C LYS A 99 1.60 11.86 9.34
N VAL A 100 1.22 11.75 8.08
CA VAL A 100 2.00 11.07 7.04
C VAL A 100 2.27 11.99 5.87
N TRP A 101 3.51 12.04 5.43
CA TRP A 101 3.93 12.74 4.23
C TRP A 101 4.40 11.75 3.16
N CYS A 102 3.79 11.86 1.97
CA CYS A 102 4.18 11.10 0.79
C CYS A 102 4.76 12.06 -0.24
N LEU A 103 6.06 11.96 -0.50
CA LEU A 103 6.79 12.83 -1.40
C LEU A 103 7.13 12.14 -2.71
N HIS A 104 6.97 12.87 -3.82
CA HIS A 104 7.34 12.41 -5.15
C HIS A 104 7.92 13.58 -5.98
N THR A 105 8.52 13.28 -7.11
CA THR A 105 9.13 14.30 -7.99
C THR A 105 8.12 15.33 -8.51
N THR A 106 6.92 14.89 -8.89
CA THR A 106 5.83 15.77 -9.36
C THR A 106 4.47 15.28 -8.85
N SER A 107 3.48 16.17 -8.81
CA SER A 107 2.10 15.80 -8.47
C SER A 107 1.53 14.74 -9.43
N LYS A 108 1.84 14.83 -10.72
CA LYS A 108 1.37 13.85 -11.71
C LYS A 108 1.94 12.46 -11.43
N SER A 109 3.25 12.37 -11.23
CA SER A 109 3.90 11.10 -10.89
C SER A 109 3.40 10.52 -9.56
N SER A 110 3.14 11.39 -8.57
CA SER A 110 2.53 10.97 -7.30
C SER A 110 1.16 10.33 -7.52
N ILE A 111 0.29 10.93 -8.36
CA ILE A 111 -1.04 10.39 -8.67
C ILE A 111 -0.92 9.01 -9.34
N GLU A 112 -0.07 8.91 -10.35
CA GLU A 112 0.09 7.68 -11.14
C GLU A 112 0.73 6.53 -10.33
N MET A 113 1.69 6.82 -9.45
CA MET A 113 2.51 5.83 -8.78
C MET A 113 2.12 5.64 -7.30
N GLN A 114 2.17 6.69 -6.47
CA GLN A 114 1.93 6.58 -5.03
C GLN A 114 0.44 6.51 -4.67
N GLN A 115 -0.34 7.50 -5.14
CA GLN A 115 -1.74 7.66 -4.71
C GLN A 115 -2.62 6.50 -5.19
N ASN A 116 -2.38 6.02 -6.41
CA ASN A 116 -3.09 4.87 -6.97
C ASN A 116 -2.84 3.59 -6.15
N VAL A 117 -1.59 3.34 -5.77
CA VAL A 117 -1.22 2.19 -4.94
C VAL A 117 -1.76 2.36 -3.52
N LEU A 118 -1.68 3.56 -2.95
CA LEU A 118 -2.24 3.85 -1.64
C LEU A 118 -3.76 3.60 -1.60
N TRP A 119 -4.49 4.10 -2.61
CA TRP A 119 -5.92 3.82 -2.75
C TRP A 119 -6.25 2.33 -2.77
N LYS A 120 -5.43 1.53 -3.44
CA LYS A 120 -5.58 0.07 -3.46
C LYS A 120 -5.57 -0.52 -2.04
N TYR A 121 -4.64 -0.07 -1.20
CA TYR A 121 -4.45 -0.58 0.16
C TYR A 121 -5.37 0.06 1.22
N LEU A 122 -6.11 1.11 0.91
CA LEU A 122 -7.08 1.65 1.86
C LEU A 122 -8.12 0.59 2.24
N PRO A 123 -8.42 0.43 3.54
CA PRO A 123 -9.51 -0.43 4.00
C PRO A 123 -10.82 -0.11 3.28
N PRO A 124 -11.62 -1.12 2.88
CA PRO A 124 -12.86 -0.92 2.13
C PRO A 124 -13.85 0.03 2.82
N GLU A 125 -13.94 -0.04 4.15
CA GLU A 125 -14.80 0.82 4.95
C GLU A 125 -14.48 2.31 4.82
N PHE A 126 -13.21 2.67 4.56
CA PHE A 126 -12.80 4.06 4.37
C PHE A 126 -13.07 4.56 2.96
N LYS A 127 -13.10 3.67 1.98
CA LYS A 127 -13.48 4.00 0.59
C LYS A 127 -14.95 4.37 0.42
N THR A 128 -15.79 3.97 1.36
CA THR A 128 -17.25 4.22 1.32
C THR A 128 -17.68 5.43 2.15
N LEU A 129 -16.76 6.21 2.69
CA LEU A 129 -17.10 7.41 3.47
C LEU A 129 -17.88 8.42 2.61
N LYS A 130 -19.03 8.87 3.15
CA LYS A 130 -19.91 9.80 2.43
C LYS A 130 -19.33 11.20 2.41
N LYS A 131 -19.55 11.91 1.28
CA LYS A 131 -19.22 13.34 1.12
C LYS A 131 -19.87 14.18 2.24
N GLY A 132 -19.14 15.17 2.74
CA GLY A 132 -19.64 16.10 3.77
C GLY A 132 -19.37 15.70 5.21
N ARG A 133 -18.69 14.59 5.47
CA ARG A 133 -18.14 14.26 6.79
C ARG A 133 -16.75 14.86 6.94
N VAL A 134 -16.32 15.13 8.16
CA VAL A 134 -14.97 15.64 8.49
C VAL A 134 -13.87 14.74 7.89
N THR A 135 -14.15 13.45 7.77
CA THR A 135 -13.26 12.43 7.21
C THR A 135 -13.77 12.00 5.84
N ASN A 136 -13.74 12.88 4.86
CA ASN A 136 -14.20 12.57 3.51
C ASN A 136 -13.01 12.18 2.64
N ILE A 137 -12.90 10.90 2.27
CA ILE A 137 -11.87 10.40 1.37
C ILE A 137 -12.45 10.40 -0.05
N GLN A 138 -12.01 11.36 -0.86
CA GLN A 138 -12.36 11.45 -2.28
C GLN A 138 -11.13 11.12 -3.12
N TYR A 139 -11.29 10.14 -3.99
CA TYR A 139 -10.25 9.70 -4.91
C TYR A 139 -10.81 9.49 -6.31
N SER A 140 -10.04 9.86 -7.32
CA SER A 140 -10.29 9.46 -8.70
C SER A 140 -8.97 9.00 -9.34
N GLN A 141 -9.03 8.03 -10.24
CA GLN A 141 -7.84 7.52 -10.91
C GLN A 141 -7.11 8.61 -11.73
N LYS A 142 -7.84 9.61 -12.24
CA LYS A 142 -7.28 10.70 -13.04
C LYS A 142 -6.63 11.80 -12.20
N ASN A 143 -7.25 12.16 -11.08
CA ASN A 143 -6.86 13.35 -10.31
C ASN A 143 -6.26 13.01 -8.94
N GLY A 144 -6.21 11.72 -8.56
CA GLY A 144 -5.75 11.30 -7.24
C GLY A 144 -6.73 11.65 -6.12
N PHE A 145 -6.20 11.84 -4.92
CA PHE A 145 -6.96 12.34 -3.77
C PHE A 145 -7.25 13.83 -3.90
N SER A 146 -8.47 14.23 -3.56
CA SER A 146 -8.87 15.64 -3.57
C SER A 146 -7.93 16.47 -2.68
N ASP A 147 -7.51 17.62 -3.17
CA ASP A 147 -6.61 18.55 -2.48
C ASP A 147 -5.24 17.95 -2.06
N GLY A 148 -4.85 16.82 -2.68
CA GLY A 148 -3.60 16.14 -2.36
C GLY A 148 -3.52 15.63 -0.92
N THR A 149 -4.68 15.32 -0.31
CA THR A 149 -4.74 14.86 1.08
C THR A 149 -5.94 13.96 1.34
N PHE A 150 -5.88 13.17 2.40
CA PHE A 150 -7.06 12.50 2.97
C PHE A 150 -6.90 12.29 4.47
N ILE A 151 -8.04 12.16 5.16
CA ILE A 151 -8.11 12.05 6.61
C ILE A 151 -8.92 10.80 6.97
N PHE A 152 -8.40 10.00 7.88
CA PHE A 152 -9.09 8.84 8.44
C PHE A 152 -10.03 9.23 9.60
N PRO A 153 -11.04 8.39 9.91
CA PRO A 153 -11.94 8.65 11.02
C PRO A 153 -11.27 8.77 12.40
N ASN A 154 -10.09 8.18 12.57
CA ASN A 154 -9.28 8.27 13.79
C ASN A 154 -8.41 9.55 13.86
N GLY A 155 -8.58 10.49 12.93
CA GLY A 155 -7.85 11.75 12.86
C GLY A 155 -6.53 11.67 12.09
N SER A 156 -6.08 10.49 11.67
CA SER A 156 -4.83 10.36 10.92
C SER A 156 -4.92 11.01 9.54
N GLN A 157 -3.87 11.69 9.12
CA GLN A 157 -3.82 12.51 7.91
C GLN A 157 -2.66 12.08 7.01
N CYS A 158 -2.91 12.02 5.71
CA CYS A 158 -1.88 11.79 4.70
C CYS A 158 -1.85 12.98 3.74
N HIS A 159 -0.68 13.54 3.53
CA HIS A 159 -0.43 14.65 2.61
C HIS A 159 0.50 14.20 1.48
N PHE A 160 0.10 14.50 0.25
CA PHE A 160 0.92 14.26 -0.94
C PHE A 160 1.64 15.53 -1.33
N LEU A 161 2.95 15.50 -1.24
CA LEU A 161 3.85 16.62 -1.50
C LEU A 161 4.75 16.30 -2.70
N ASN A 162 5.35 17.30 -3.28
CA ASN A 162 6.32 17.10 -4.36
C ASN A 162 7.51 18.05 -4.20
N TYR A 163 8.67 17.64 -4.72
CA TYR A 163 9.92 18.39 -4.57
C TYR A 163 9.96 19.70 -5.37
N ALA A 164 8.97 19.99 -6.22
CA ALA A 164 8.85 21.28 -6.89
C ALA A 164 8.18 22.36 -6.02
N GLN A 165 7.60 21.97 -4.88
CA GLN A 165 7.02 22.91 -3.90
C GLN A 165 8.10 23.59 -3.08
N GLU A 166 7.77 24.73 -2.46
CA GLU A 166 8.65 25.36 -1.51
C GLU A 166 8.77 24.52 -0.23
N LYS A 167 9.98 24.36 0.27
CA LYS A 167 10.26 23.56 1.51
C LYS A 167 9.51 24.04 2.73
N ARG A 168 9.13 25.32 2.76
CA ARG A 168 8.32 25.92 3.85
C ARG A 168 7.03 25.16 4.15
N VAL A 169 6.55 24.34 3.19
CA VAL A 169 5.34 23.50 3.41
C VAL A 169 5.55 22.46 4.50
N ILE A 170 6.80 22.03 4.74
CA ILE A 170 7.15 21.02 5.74
C ILE A 170 7.99 21.58 6.90
N GLU A 171 8.53 22.80 6.78
CA GLU A 171 9.34 23.42 7.83
C GLU A 171 8.50 23.62 9.11
N GLY A 172 9.03 23.13 10.23
CA GLY A 172 8.33 23.19 11.53
C GLY A 172 7.17 22.21 11.68
N GLY A 173 6.94 21.34 10.71
CA GLY A 173 5.96 20.28 10.80
C GLY A 173 6.53 19.02 11.46
N GLU A 174 5.70 18.29 12.18
CA GLU A 174 6.01 16.96 12.71
C GLU A 174 5.20 15.90 11.97
N CYS A 175 5.81 14.75 11.72
CA CYS A 175 5.12 13.61 11.10
C CYS A 175 5.62 12.28 11.66
N ASP A 176 4.77 11.26 11.62
CA ASP A 176 5.07 9.93 12.13
C ASP A 176 5.79 9.07 11.08
N ILE A 177 5.56 9.35 9.80
CA ILE A 177 6.21 8.64 8.70
C ILE A 177 6.32 9.54 7.46
N ILE A 178 7.48 9.47 6.81
CA ILE A 178 7.74 10.09 5.52
C ILE A 178 8.01 8.98 4.51
N TRP A 179 7.24 8.98 3.43
CA TRP A 179 7.48 8.10 2.30
C TRP A 179 7.97 8.90 1.09
N CYS A 180 9.26 8.82 0.85
CA CYS A 180 9.88 9.35 -0.35
C CYS A 180 9.95 8.24 -1.42
N ASP A 181 9.24 8.40 -2.53
CA ASP A 181 9.35 7.52 -3.69
C ASP A 181 10.21 8.21 -4.76
N GLU A 182 11.04 7.44 -5.46
CA GLU A 182 12.06 7.93 -6.38
C GLU A 182 13.22 8.70 -5.69
N LEU A 183 14.02 9.41 -6.49
CA LEU A 183 15.19 10.14 -6.02
C LEU A 183 14.80 11.38 -5.21
N VAL A 184 15.27 11.44 -3.97
CA VAL A 184 15.13 12.64 -3.13
C VAL A 184 16.23 13.64 -3.50
N PRO A 185 15.89 14.90 -3.83
CA PRO A 185 16.91 15.93 -4.05
C PRO A 185 17.74 16.15 -2.79
N LEU A 186 19.06 16.37 -2.95
CA LEU A 186 19.98 16.49 -1.81
C LEU A 186 19.59 17.60 -0.83
N ASP A 187 19.09 18.69 -1.36
CA ASP A 187 18.64 19.85 -0.57
C ASP A 187 17.36 19.58 0.22
N TRP A 188 16.59 18.54 -0.10
CA TRP A 188 15.44 18.10 0.68
C TRP A 188 15.82 17.16 1.82
N ILE A 189 16.93 16.42 1.69
CA ILE A 189 17.35 15.45 2.73
C ILE A 189 17.60 16.15 4.07
N GLU A 190 18.23 17.34 4.05
CA GLU A 190 18.49 18.11 5.27
C GLU A 190 17.20 18.63 5.92
N THR A 191 16.19 18.97 5.13
CA THR A 191 14.90 19.48 5.63
C THR A 191 14.01 18.37 6.19
N LEU A 192 14.18 17.13 5.69
CA LEU A 192 13.41 15.96 6.12
C LEU A 192 13.98 15.28 7.38
N ARG A 193 15.14 15.67 7.85
CA ARG A 193 15.79 15.21 9.09
C ARG A 193 15.48 16.11 10.27
#